data_2a9f22939da203a076b61c8f20ba1cec
#
_entry.id   2a9f22939da203a076b61c8f20ba1cec
#
_cell.length_a   1.000
_cell.length_b   1.000
_cell.length_c   1.000
_cell.angle_alpha   90.00
_cell.angle_beta   90.00
_cell.angle_gamma   90.00
#
_symmetry.space_group_name_H-M   'P 1'
#
loop_
_entity.id
_entity.type
_entity.pdbx_description
1 polymer ?
#
loop_
_entity_poly.entity_id
_entity_poly.type
_entity_poly.pdbx_seq_one_letter_code
_entity_poly.pdbx_strand_id
1 'polypeptide(L)'
;MTFAALFAAAQIGGVFPLLCTPYAEDGSLDCATLAKEARFVADCGADGIIWPAAKDALTSLSPDEERRGLEAIADALDGRSVWFTPCCPGTNTTDMLRRVNVVSGISAKHPRLKTTMLVRMADDAKDDADYERQYDALSAATKLPVIIQTYNGKSPIPSAKLLIDLAKRHPATYGWYKVEGTGEGIVPCARELVAAKPVVKTVFTGWGGRDWLYHYRRVGTRGVISQRPMYADLMVRIWRALEAESGGSRSVATASADELFAKFMYLRNLENTIPAPGMRGWNLYVLQKRGVFRNTLSRTKRKSEGSWEVSGVSLTDADIAEIDARLSFALTSNHSPTNN
;
A
#
# COMPACT_ATOMS: atom_id res chain seq x y z
N MET A 1 1.84 -32.99 -2.60
CA MET A 1 2.32 -31.63 -2.83
C MET A 1 2.12 -30.85 -1.55
N THR A 2 3.20 -30.45 -0.89
CA THR A 2 3.14 -29.69 0.37
C THR A 2 2.63 -28.28 0.12
N PHE A 3 1.86 -27.71 1.03
CA PHE A 3 1.31 -26.32 0.99
C PHE A 3 2.38 -25.26 0.63
N ALA A 4 3.64 -25.48 1.01
CA ALA A 4 4.78 -24.62 0.66
C ALA A 4 5.05 -24.54 -0.86
N ALA A 5 4.71 -25.55 -1.65
CA ALA A 5 4.95 -25.57 -3.09
C ALA A 5 3.90 -24.75 -3.88
N LEU A 6 2.68 -24.56 -3.35
CA LEU A 6 1.65 -23.74 -3.98
C LEU A 6 1.95 -22.23 -3.82
N PHE A 7 2.65 -21.81 -2.77
CA PHE A 7 3.01 -20.40 -2.54
C PHE A 7 4.25 -19.96 -3.32
N ALA A 8 5.07 -20.89 -3.83
CA ALA A 8 6.29 -20.57 -4.58
C ALA A 8 6.02 -19.92 -5.96
N ALA A 9 4.79 -19.97 -6.48
CA ALA A 9 4.46 -19.50 -7.84
C ALA A 9 3.79 -18.11 -7.87
N ALA A 10 3.34 -17.55 -6.76
CA ALA A 10 2.69 -16.24 -6.77
C ALA A 10 3.73 -15.14 -6.51
N GLN A 11 4.13 -14.42 -7.57
CA GLN A 11 5.04 -13.29 -7.46
C GLN A 11 4.40 -12.15 -6.66
N ILE A 12 5.08 -11.70 -5.57
CA ILE A 12 4.71 -10.47 -4.87
C ILE A 12 5.27 -9.30 -5.68
N GLY A 13 4.40 -8.60 -6.40
CA GLY A 13 4.71 -7.49 -7.29
C GLY A 13 3.43 -6.85 -7.80
N GLY A 14 3.51 -5.78 -8.60
CA GLY A 14 2.35 -5.10 -9.16
C GLY A 14 1.85 -3.93 -8.31
N VAL A 15 0.54 -3.79 -8.18
CA VAL A 15 -0.13 -2.61 -7.58
C VAL A 15 -0.65 -2.94 -6.20
N PHE A 16 -0.12 -2.25 -5.17
CA PHE A 16 -0.47 -2.42 -3.77
C PHE A 16 -0.97 -1.10 -3.17
N PRO A 17 -2.27 -0.78 -3.26
CA PRO A 17 -2.85 0.38 -2.62
C PRO A 17 -2.91 0.23 -1.10
N LEU A 18 -2.71 1.36 -0.38
CA LEU A 18 -2.97 1.46 1.05
C LEU A 18 -4.40 1.95 1.24
N LEU A 19 -5.19 1.23 2.04
CA LEU A 19 -6.57 1.62 2.35
C LEU A 19 -6.62 2.84 3.29
N CYS A 20 -7.69 3.63 3.16
CA CYS A 20 -8.07 4.65 4.12
C CYS A 20 -8.85 4.01 5.27
N THR A 21 -8.82 4.63 6.45
CA THR A 21 -9.56 4.12 7.62
C THR A 21 -10.91 4.82 7.75
N PRO A 22 -12.04 4.11 7.60
CA PRO A 22 -13.37 4.67 7.78
C PRO A 22 -13.76 4.71 9.26
N TYR A 23 -14.52 5.73 9.65
CA TYR A 23 -15.08 5.86 10.98
C TYR A 23 -16.60 6.03 10.96
N ALA A 24 -17.26 5.49 11.98
CA ALA A 24 -18.67 5.74 12.27
C ALA A 24 -18.87 7.10 12.96
N GLU A 25 -20.13 7.53 13.14
CA GLU A 25 -20.48 8.82 13.75
C GLU A 25 -20.05 8.93 15.23
N ASP A 26 -19.97 7.82 15.93
CA ASP A 26 -19.44 7.73 17.30
C ASP A 26 -17.90 7.73 17.37
N GLY A 27 -17.23 7.78 16.22
CA GLY A 27 -15.77 7.74 16.09
C GLY A 27 -15.17 6.33 16.17
N SER A 28 -15.95 5.28 16.27
CA SER A 28 -15.46 3.89 16.22
C SER A 28 -14.99 3.53 14.79
N LEU A 29 -14.14 2.51 14.69
CA LEU A 29 -13.73 1.96 13.39
C LEU A 29 -14.92 1.29 12.67
N ASP A 30 -15.26 1.74 11.47
CA ASP A 30 -16.26 1.09 10.60
C ASP A 30 -15.66 -0.09 9.83
N CYS A 31 -15.60 -1.25 10.47
CA CYS A 31 -15.07 -2.48 9.86
C CYS A 31 -15.84 -2.90 8.60
N ALA A 32 -17.14 -2.61 8.50
CA ALA A 32 -17.95 -2.97 7.33
C ALA A 32 -17.55 -2.15 6.10
N THR A 33 -17.35 -0.84 6.27
CA THR A 33 -16.86 0.05 5.22
C THR A 33 -15.41 -0.27 4.85
N LEU A 34 -14.56 -0.62 5.82
CA LEU A 34 -13.18 -1.04 5.57
C LEU A 34 -13.11 -2.32 4.73
N ALA A 35 -13.93 -3.32 5.06
CA ALA A 35 -14.07 -4.54 4.27
C ALA A 35 -14.61 -4.27 2.86
N LYS A 36 -15.51 -3.29 2.70
CA LYS A 36 -16.02 -2.85 1.40
C LYS A 36 -14.92 -2.19 0.56
N GLU A 37 -14.08 -1.35 1.16
CA GLU A 37 -12.94 -0.73 0.48
C GLU A 37 -11.94 -1.80 0.02
N ALA A 38 -11.64 -2.80 0.86
CA ALA A 38 -10.77 -3.90 0.49
C ALA A 38 -11.31 -4.68 -0.72
N ARG A 39 -12.62 -4.99 -0.74
CA ARG A 39 -13.26 -5.62 -1.91
C ARG A 39 -13.20 -4.73 -3.14
N PHE A 40 -13.51 -3.44 -3.02
CA PHE A 40 -13.44 -2.48 -4.12
C PHE A 40 -12.04 -2.47 -4.76
N VAL A 41 -10.99 -2.38 -3.95
CA VAL A 41 -9.60 -2.37 -4.45
C VAL A 41 -9.23 -3.70 -5.11
N ALA A 42 -9.67 -4.83 -4.54
CA ALA A 42 -9.48 -6.16 -5.14
C ALA A 42 -10.23 -6.29 -6.48
N ASP A 43 -11.47 -5.79 -6.56
CA ASP A 43 -12.31 -5.82 -7.79
C ASP A 43 -11.74 -4.91 -8.88
N CYS A 44 -10.99 -3.86 -8.54
CA CYS A 44 -10.19 -3.08 -9.49
C CYS A 44 -9.02 -3.89 -10.10
N GLY A 45 -8.69 -5.07 -9.55
CA GLY A 45 -7.60 -5.94 -10.01
C GLY A 45 -6.25 -5.59 -9.41
N ALA A 46 -6.20 -4.97 -8.23
CA ALA A 46 -4.96 -4.76 -7.48
C ALA A 46 -4.33 -6.10 -7.08
N ASP A 47 -2.99 -6.13 -7.04
CA ASP A 47 -2.22 -7.34 -6.72
C ASP A 47 -2.12 -7.54 -5.20
N GLY A 48 -2.16 -6.45 -4.42
CA GLY A 48 -2.15 -6.51 -2.97
C GLY A 48 -2.88 -5.34 -2.33
N ILE A 49 -3.19 -5.47 -1.04
CA ILE A 49 -3.94 -4.49 -0.25
C ILE A 49 -3.25 -4.30 1.09
N ILE A 50 -2.97 -3.05 1.43
CA ILE A 50 -2.22 -2.70 2.64
C ILE A 50 -3.11 -1.92 3.62
N TRP A 51 -3.12 -2.32 4.89
CA TRP A 51 -3.73 -1.58 6.00
C TRP A 51 -3.14 -2.09 7.35
N PRO A 52 -3.07 -1.25 8.39
CA PRO A 52 -3.32 0.18 8.41
C PRO A 52 -2.15 0.98 7.85
N ALA A 53 -2.43 2.18 7.33
CA ALA A 53 -1.38 3.05 6.80
C ALA A 53 -0.79 3.97 7.89
N ALA A 54 0.53 4.11 7.95
CA ALA A 54 1.20 4.96 8.93
C ALA A 54 0.81 6.45 8.79
N LYS A 55 0.51 6.90 7.57
CA LYS A 55 0.08 8.29 7.30
C LYS A 55 -1.44 8.51 7.37
N ASP A 56 -2.20 7.51 7.79
CA ASP A 56 -3.65 7.62 7.96
C ASP A 56 -4.04 7.52 9.43
N ALA A 57 -4.35 6.34 9.91
CA ALA A 57 -4.98 6.17 11.21
C ALA A 57 -4.18 5.35 12.21
N LEU A 58 -3.03 4.82 11.82
CA LEU A 58 -2.27 3.87 12.65
C LEU A 58 -2.07 4.34 14.10
N THR A 59 -1.77 5.64 14.29
CA THR A 59 -1.52 6.21 15.63
C THR A 59 -2.80 6.49 16.41
N SER A 60 -3.96 6.43 15.77
CA SER A 60 -5.26 6.68 16.38
C SER A 60 -6.08 5.40 16.65
N LEU A 61 -5.61 4.25 16.16
CA LEU A 61 -6.23 2.95 16.39
C LEU A 61 -5.76 2.35 17.71
N SER A 62 -6.69 1.80 18.49
CA SER A 62 -6.34 0.91 19.58
C SER A 62 -5.87 -0.45 19.03
N PRO A 63 -5.10 -1.24 19.81
CA PRO A 63 -4.71 -2.59 19.38
C PRO A 63 -5.89 -3.50 19.04
N ASP A 64 -7.03 -3.34 19.71
CA ASP A 64 -8.24 -4.10 19.40
C ASP A 64 -8.89 -3.66 18.08
N GLU A 65 -8.98 -2.35 17.83
CA GLU A 65 -9.47 -1.83 16.55
C GLU A 65 -8.58 -2.27 15.38
N GLU A 66 -7.25 -2.21 15.57
CA GLU A 66 -6.29 -2.70 14.57
C GLU A 66 -6.55 -4.18 14.25
N ARG A 67 -6.68 -5.03 15.28
CA ARG A 67 -6.99 -6.46 15.11
C ARG A 67 -8.32 -6.68 14.40
N ARG A 68 -9.42 -6.04 14.84
CA ARG A 68 -10.75 -6.18 14.23
C ARG A 68 -10.78 -5.73 12.76
N GLY A 69 -10.09 -4.62 12.46
CA GLY A 69 -9.98 -4.13 11.09
C GLY A 69 -9.22 -5.11 10.19
N LEU A 70 -8.11 -5.69 10.67
CA LEU A 70 -7.35 -6.70 9.94
C LEU A 70 -8.17 -7.98 9.72
N GLU A 71 -8.91 -8.45 10.74
CA GLU A 71 -9.82 -9.60 10.61
C GLU A 71 -10.92 -9.31 9.57
N ALA A 72 -11.54 -8.14 9.59
CA ALA A 72 -12.58 -7.76 8.62
C ALA A 72 -12.05 -7.71 7.17
N ILE A 73 -10.81 -7.26 6.96
CA ILE A 73 -10.16 -7.29 5.64
C ILE A 73 -9.85 -8.74 5.24
N ALA A 74 -9.32 -9.55 6.16
CA ALA A 74 -8.98 -10.94 5.90
C ALA A 74 -10.22 -11.74 5.48
N ASP A 75 -11.34 -11.60 6.20
CA ASP A 75 -12.64 -12.20 5.83
C ASP A 75 -13.11 -11.75 4.45
N ALA A 76 -12.97 -10.47 4.14
CA ALA A 76 -13.39 -9.89 2.85
C ALA A 76 -12.56 -10.39 1.67
N LEU A 77 -11.32 -10.81 1.89
CA LEU A 77 -10.34 -11.22 0.89
C LEU A 77 -10.13 -12.74 0.82
N ASP A 78 -10.68 -13.51 1.76
CA ASP A 78 -10.47 -14.96 1.81
C ASP A 78 -10.91 -15.63 0.50
N GLY A 79 -9.99 -16.41 -0.09
CA GLY A 79 -10.18 -17.07 -1.37
C GLY A 79 -10.04 -16.18 -2.60
N ARG A 80 -9.74 -14.88 -2.46
CA ARG A 80 -9.42 -13.98 -3.57
C ARG A 80 -7.94 -14.06 -3.98
N SER A 81 -7.66 -13.78 -5.24
CA SER A 81 -6.29 -13.82 -5.77
C SER A 81 -5.50 -12.52 -5.54
N VAL A 82 -5.60 -11.94 -4.35
CA VAL A 82 -4.97 -10.69 -3.95
C VAL A 82 -4.13 -10.92 -2.68
N TRP A 83 -2.99 -10.23 -2.54
CA TRP A 83 -2.19 -10.28 -1.33
C TRP A 83 -2.79 -9.42 -0.22
N PHE A 84 -3.09 -10.04 0.91
CA PHE A 84 -3.36 -9.35 2.16
C PHE A 84 -2.03 -8.93 2.78
N THR A 85 -1.82 -7.63 2.95
CA THR A 85 -0.52 -7.06 3.33
C THR A 85 -0.66 -6.10 4.52
N PRO A 86 -0.87 -6.60 5.75
CA PRO A 86 -0.86 -5.75 6.93
C PRO A 86 0.42 -4.95 7.08
N CYS A 87 0.29 -3.66 7.46
CA CYS A 87 1.44 -2.84 7.79
C CYS A 87 1.79 -3.00 9.28
N CYS A 88 3.02 -3.43 9.57
CA CYS A 88 3.50 -3.73 10.92
C CYS A 88 4.67 -2.80 11.30
N PRO A 89 4.47 -1.48 11.44
CA PRO A 89 5.48 -0.60 12.00
C PRO A 89 5.55 -0.76 13.52
N GLY A 90 6.60 -0.22 14.13
CA GLY A 90 6.74 -0.21 15.59
C GLY A 90 7.51 1.02 16.06
N THR A 91 7.26 1.46 17.28
CA THR A 91 8.11 2.45 17.98
C THR A 91 9.43 1.82 18.40
N ASN A 92 9.43 0.51 18.61
CA ASN A 92 10.55 -0.36 18.91
C ASN A 92 10.30 -1.77 18.38
N THR A 93 11.29 -2.64 18.48
CA THR A 93 11.20 -4.04 18.00
C THR A 93 10.05 -4.80 18.65
N THR A 94 9.80 -4.64 19.95
CA THR A 94 8.71 -5.33 20.67
C THR A 94 7.34 -4.96 20.13
N ASP A 95 7.08 -3.67 19.89
CA ASP A 95 5.81 -3.20 19.31
C ASP A 95 5.63 -3.71 17.87
N MET A 96 6.69 -3.71 17.07
CA MET A 96 6.70 -4.30 15.73
C MET A 96 6.32 -5.80 15.77
N LEU A 97 6.98 -6.58 16.64
CA LEU A 97 6.75 -8.03 16.78
C LEU A 97 5.34 -8.35 17.30
N ARG A 98 4.77 -7.50 18.16
CA ARG A 98 3.37 -7.65 18.59
C ARG A 98 2.43 -7.65 17.38
N ARG A 99 2.59 -6.72 16.44
CA ARG A 99 1.78 -6.65 15.21
C ARG A 99 2.02 -7.86 14.30
N VAL A 100 3.26 -8.25 14.14
CA VAL A 100 3.65 -9.45 13.36
C VAL A 100 2.96 -10.70 13.89
N ASN A 101 2.88 -10.86 15.20
CA ASN A 101 2.19 -12.01 15.83
C ASN A 101 0.67 -11.97 15.58
N VAL A 102 0.04 -10.81 15.62
CA VAL A 102 -1.38 -10.65 15.26
C VAL A 102 -1.62 -11.10 13.81
N VAL A 103 -0.79 -10.63 12.87
CA VAL A 103 -0.91 -10.99 11.45
C VAL A 103 -0.68 -12.48 11.22
N SER A 104 0.32 -13.06 11.88
CA SER A 104 0.60 -14.52 11.80
C SER A 104 -0.59 -15.33 12.31
N GLY A 105 -1.24 -14.89 13.39
CA GLY A 105 -2.45 -15.52 13.92
C GLY A 105 -3.65 -15.44 12.95
N ILE A 106 -3.85 -14.29 12.30
CA ILE A 106 -4.90 -14.10 11.29
C ILE A 106 -4.61 -15.00 10.07
N SER A 107 -3.38 -15.00 9.56
CA SER A 107 -2.97 -15.85 8.44
C SER A 107 -3.20 -17.33 8.70
N ALA A 108 -2.95 -17.81 9.93
CA ALA A 108 -3.20 -19.19 10.32
C ALA A 108 -4.70 -19.57 10.32
N LYS A 109 -5.58 -18.60 10.62
CA LYS A 109 -7.05 -18.79 10.56
C LYS A 109 -7.60 -18.77 9.13
N HIS A 110 -6.89 -18.14 8.18
CA HIS A 110 -7.29 -17.99 6.79
C HIS A 110 -6.28 -18.65 5.83
N PRO A 111 -6.22 -19.98 5.74
CA PRO A 111 -5.19 -20.68 4.97
C PRO A 111 -5.28 -20.46 3.44
N ARG A 112 -6.40 -19.95 2.93
CA ARG A 112 -6.57 -19.60 1.50
C ARG A 112 -6.14 -18.17 1.20
N LEU A 113 -5.90 -17.34 2.20
CA LEU A 113 -5.51 -15.96 2.06
C LEU A 113 -4.01 -15.87 1.77
N LYS A 114 -3.64 -15.24 0.66
CA LYS A 114 -2.23 -14.92 0.37
C LYS A 114 -1.78 -13.81 1.31
N THR A 115 -0.97 -14.11 2.31
CA THR A 115 -0.54 -13.14 3.30
C THR A 115 0.94 -12.77 3.14
N THR A 116 1.22 -11.48 3.13
CA THR A 116 2.54 -10.87 3.31
C THR A 116 2.44 -9.75 4.34
N MET A 117 3.53 -9.08 4.67
CA MET A 117 3.52 -7.93 5.57
C MET A 117 4.31 -6.77 4.97
N LEU A 118 3.87 -5.54 5.22
CA LEU A 118 4.69 -4.35 4.99
C LEU A 118 5.30 -3.94 6.33
N VAL A 119 6.61 -4.02 6.45
CA VAL A 119 7.33 -3.66 7.67
C VAL A 119 8.33 -2.55 7.36
N ARG A 120 8.41 -1.56 8.21
CA ARG A 120 9.49 -0.59 8.20
C ARG A 120 10.34 -0.77 9.47
N MET A 121 11.58 -0.24 9.48
CA MET A 121 12.40 -0.19 10.67
C MET A 121 11.62 0.47 11.82
N ALA A 122 11.84 0.00 13.04
CA ALA A 122 11.26 0.63 14.22
C ALA A 122 11.84 2.05 14.43
N ASP A 123 11.08 2.90 15.10
CA ASP A 123 11.40 4.32 15.23
C ASP A 123 12.65 4.58 16.08
N ASP A 124 13.09 3.62 16.88
CA ASP A 124 14.30 3.68 17.73
C ASP A 124 15.59 3.23 17.03
N ALA A 125 15.50 2.65 15.84
CA ALA A 125 16.66 2.20 15.06
C ALA A 125 17.45 3.38 14.49
N LYS A 126 18.79 3.31 14.57
CA LYS A 126 19.70 4.40 14.23
C LYS A 126 20.61 4.10 13.05
N ASP A 127 20.93 2.84 12.82
CA ASP A 127 21.91 2.39 11.84
C ASP A 127 21.62 0.96 11.34
N ASP A 128 22.45 0.48 10.41
CA ASP A 128 22.33 -0.85 9.84
C ASP A 128 22.43 -1.98 10.88
N ALA A 129 23.19 -1.79 11.95
CA ALA A 129 23.32 -2.81 13.01
C ALA A 129 22.03 -2.93 13.83
N ASP A 130 21.35 -1.81 14.09
CA ASP A 130 20.02 -1.81 14.70
C ASP A 130 18.98 -2.48 13.78
N TYR A 131 19.00 -2.16 12.49
CA TYR A 131 18.11 -2.78 11.49
C TYR A 131 18.35 -4.27 11.39
N GLU A 132 19.61 -4.71 11.35
CA GLU A 132 19.94 -6.13 11.30
C GLU A 132 19.34 -6.89 12.50
N ARG A 133 19.56 -6.38 13.72
CA ARG A 133 18.97 -6.99 14.92
C ARG A 133 17.44 -7.06 14.87
N GLN A 134 16.78 -6.00 14.44
CA GLN A 134 15.33 -5.95 14.32
C GLN A 134 14.79 -6.95 13.29
N TYR A 135 15.42 -7.02 12.12
CA TYR A 135 14.98 -7.92 11.05
C TYR A 135 15.34 -9.39 11.32
N ASP A 136 16.43 -9.66 12.02
CA ASP A 136 16.73 -11.01 12.49
C ASP A 136 15.69 -11.49 13.52
N ALA A 137 15.30 -10.62 14.47
CA ALA A 137 14.23 -10.90 15.42
C ALA A 137 12.88 -11.15 14.69
N LEU A 138 12.58 -10.36 13.65
CA LEU A 138 11.37 -10.53 12.84
C LEU A 138 11.38 -11.86 12.09
N SER A 139 12.49 -12.26 11.45
CA SER A 139 12.60 -13.52 10.72
C SER A 139 12.52 -14.76 11.63
N ALA A 140 12.86 -14.59 12.91
CA ALA A 140 12.65 -15.62 13.94
C ALA A 140 11.17 -15.75 14.33
N ALA A 141 10.42 -14.62 14.34
CA ALA A 141 9.02 -14.57 14.77
C ALA A 141 8.03 -15.01 13.68
N THR A 142 8.39 -14.91 12.40
CA THR A 142 7.49 -15.28 11.29
C THR A 142 8.22 -15.92 10.13
N LYS A 143 7.49 -16.74 9.35
CA LYS A 143 7.93 -17.28 8.05
C LYS A 143 7.14 -16.71 6.89
N LEU A 144 6.22 -15.79 7.15
CA LEU A 144 5.51 -15.08 6.09
C LEU A 144 6.47 -14.16 5.31
N PRO A 145 6.25 -13.96 4.00
CA PRO A 145 7.00 -12.99 3.22
C PRO A 145 6.83 -11.58 3.78
N VAL A 146 7.90 -10.79 3.76
CA VAL A 146 7.92 -9.41 4.28
C VAL A 146 8.42 -8.46 3.20
N ILE A 147 7.66 -7.43 2.94
CA ILE A 147 8.08 -6.27 2.16
C ILE A 147 8.71 -5.26 3.13
N ILE A 148 10.01 -5.03 3.02
CA ILE A 148 10.68 -4.00 3.84
C ILE A 148 10.51 -2.64 3.18
N GLN A 149 9.90 -1.68 3.90
CA GLN A 149 9.89 -0.27 3.54
C GLN A 149 11.14 0.39 4.09
N THR A 150 11.95 1.03 3.23
CA THR A 150 13.26 1.57 3.59
C THR A 150 13.22 2.91 4.35
N TYR A 151 12.04 3.51 4.52
CA TYR A 151 11.90 4.84 5.13
C TYR A 151 10.80 4.89 6.20
N ASN A 152 11.14 5.46 7.36
CA ASN A 152 10.20 5.69 8.46
C ASN A 152 9.98 7.18 8.79
N GLY A 153 10.71 8.09 8.13
CA GLY A 153 10.63 9.53 8.37
C GLY A 153 11.58 10.05 9.46
N LYS A 154 12.33 9.17 10.14
CA LYS A 154 13.17 9.50 11.31
C LYS A 154 14.60 9.04 11.16
N SER A 155 14.81 7.83 10.66
CA SER A 155 16.11 7.17 10.62
C SER A 155 16.70 7.18 9.20
N PRO A 156 18.02 7.01 9.04
CA PRO A 156 18.63 6.78 7.73
C PRO A 156 17.97 5.59 7.02
N ILE A 157 18.03 5.54 5.70
CA ILE A 157 17.59 4.34 4.97
C ILE A 157 18.60 3.21 5.17
N PRO A 158 18.18 1.94 5.30
CA PRO A 158 19.06 0.79 5.34
C PRO A 158 19.94 0.73 4.09
N SER A 159 21.21 0.30 4.25
CA SER A 159 22.06 0.08 3.09
C SER A 159 21.53 -1.04 2.19
N ALA A 160 21.74 -0.93 0.89
CA ALA A 160 21.38 -2.00 -0.04
C ALA A 160 22.12 -3.30 0.31
N LYS A 161 23.37 -3.19 0.76
CA LYS A 161 24.16 -4.34 1.22
C LYS A 161 23.46 -5.12 2.32
N LEU A 162 23.00 -4.44 3.39
CA LEU A 162 22.27 -5.08 4.49
C LEU A 162 21.01 -5.79 3.98
N LEU A 163 20.22 -5.12 3.15
CA LEU A 163 18.98 -5.67 2.61
C LEU A 163 19.23 -6.93 1.76
N ILE A 164 20.28 -6.92 0.93
CA ILE A 164 20.68 -8.10 0.13
C ILE A 164 21.16 -9.24 1.04
N ASP A 165 21.94 -8.96 2.06
CA ASP A 165 22.45 -9.98 2.98
C ASP A 165 21.33 -10.60 3.83
N LEU A 166 20.32 -9.82 4.24
CA LEU A 166 19.10 -10.32 4.87
C LEU A 166 18.33 -11.28 3.94
N ALA A 167 18.19 -10.92 2.67
CA ALA A 167 17.51 -11.78 1.69
C ALA A 167 18.27 -13.09 1.43
N LYS A 168 19.60 -13.08 1.47
CA LYS A 168 20.42 -14.30 1.37
C LYS A 168 20.26 -15.20 2.59
N ARG A 169 20.26 -14.62 3.80
CA ARG A 169 20.14 -15.37 5.06
C ARG A 169 18.74 -15.94 5.29
N HIS A 170 17.72 -15.18 4.92
CA HIS A 170 16.31 -15.51 5.16
C HIS A 170 15.46 -15.42 3.88
N PRO A 171 15.74 -16.25 2.84
CA PRO A 171 15.13 -16.10 1.51
C PRO A 171 13.62 -16.37 1.49
N ALA A 172 13.05 -17.06 2.48
CA ALA A 172 11.61 -17.23 2.59
C ALA A 172 10.91 -15.95 3.07
N THR A 173 11.57 -15.18 3.94
CA THR A 173 10.99 -14.00 4.60
C THR A 173 11.32 -12.71 3.85
N TYR A 174 12.53 -12.56 3.30
CA TYR A 174 12.99 -11.33 2.68
C TYR A 174 13.26 -11.46 1.18
N GLY A 175 13.45 -10.31 0.53
CA GLY A 175 13.69 -10.17 -0.90
C GLY A 175 12.68 -9.24 -1.59
N TRP A 176 11.78 -8.61 -0.84
CA TRP A 176 10.81 -7.65 -1.35
C TRP A 176 11.01 -6.30 -0.64
N TYR A 177 11.19 -5.23 -1.40
CA TYR A 177 11.57 -3.93 -0.86
C TYR A 177 10.72 -2.82 -1.44
N LYS A 178 10.13 -1.98 -0.59
CA LYS A 178 9.51 -0.71 -0.97
C LYS A 178 10.55 0.38 -0.74
N VAL A 179 11.16 0.87 -1.81
CA VAL A 179 12.22 1.88 -1.71
C VAL A 179 11.60 3.27 -1.62
N GLU A 180 11.85 3.91 -0.50
CA GLU A 180 11.49 5.29 -0.19
C GLU A 180 12.63 5.93 0.61
N GLY A 181 12.70 7.26 0.65
CA GLY A 181 13.66 8.02 1.42
C GLY A 181 13.62 9.50 1.06
N THR A 182 14.52 10.27 1.63
CA THR A 182 14.78 11.66 1.25
C THR A 182 16.16 11.75 0.59
N GLY A 183 16.28 12.62 -0.43
CA GLY A 183 17.58 12.89 -1.06
C GLY A 183 17.99 11.89 -2.14
N GLU A 184 19.29 11.90 -2.45
CA GLU A 184 19.87 11.25 -3.63
C GLU A 184 20.04 9.73 -3.50
N GLY A 185 19.96 9.19 -2.29
CA GLY A 185 20.25 7.76 -2.01
C GLY A 185 19.20 6.76 -2.51
N ILE A 186 18.00 7.18 -2.87
CA ILE A 186 16.87 6.31 -3.21
C ILE A 186 17.13 5.53 -4.50
N VAL A 187 17.53 6.22 -5.55
CA VAL A 187 17.74 5.60 -6.88
C VAL A 187 18.95 4.68 -6.87
N PRO A 188 20.12 5.05 -6.31
CA PRO A 188 21.24 4.13 -6.15
C PRO A 188 20.84 2.87 -5.37
N CYS A 189 20.24 2.98 -4.21
CA CYS A 189 19.76 1.84 -3.42
C CYS A 189 18.82 0.93 -4.23
N ALA A 190 17.85 1.50 -4.93
CA ALA A 190 16.92 0.74 -5.76
C ALA A 190 17.63 0.00 -6.90
N ARG A 191 18.63 0.61 -7.54
CA ARG A 191 19.43 -0.02 -8.61
C ARG A 191 20.26 -1.19 -8.08
N GLU A 192 20.93 -1.03 -6.95
CA GLU A 192 21.70 -2.11 -6.32
C GLU A 192 20.80 -3.29 -5.96
N LEU A 193 19.62 -3.03 -5.38
CA LEU A 193 18.64 -4.07 -5.06
C LEU A 193 18.15 -4.79 -6.33
N VAL A 194 17.81 -4.06 -7.39
CA VAL A 194 17.36 -4.66 -8.66
C VAL A 194 18.48 -5.49 -9.30
N ALA A 195 19.73 -5.05 -9.21
CA ALA A 195 20.88 -5.79 -9.73
C ALA A 195 21.17 -7.10 -8.98
N ALA A 196 20.70 -7.20 -7.72
CA ALA A 196 20.93 -8.37 -6.89
C ALA A 196 19.93 -9.55 -7.15
N LYS A 197 19.21 -9.55 -8.26
CA LYS A 197 18.38 -10.69 -8.65
C LYS A 197 19.24 -11.96 -8.89
N PRO A 198 18.74 -13.16 -8.57
CA PRO A 198 17.38 -13.50 -8.06
C PRO A 198 17.21 -13.40 -6.54
N VAL A 199 18.26 -13.03 -5.79
CA VAL A 199 18.21 -12.91 -4.32
C VAL A 199 17.16 -11.87 -3.90
N VAL A 200 17.20 -10.69 -4.51
CA VAL A 200 16.13 -9.70 -4.43
C VAL A 200 15.06 -10.04 -5.46
N LYS A 201 13.85 -10.28 -5.00
CA LYS A 201 12.73 -10.78 -5.82
C LYS A 201 11.96 -9.62 -6.45
N THR A 202 11.62 -8.59 -5.66
CA THR A 202 10.88 -7.43 -6.15
C THR A 202 11.28 -6.16 -5.43
N VAL A 203 11.45 -5.08 -6.21
CA VAL A 203 11.59 -3.72 -5.70
C VAL A 203 10.38 -2.91 -6.13
N PHE A 204 9.66 -2.34 -5.15
CA PHE A 204 8.50 -1.48 -5.36
C PHE A 204 8.89 -0.02 -5.34
N THR A 205 8.23 0.77 -6.18
CA THR A 205 8.26 2.23 -6.10
C THR A 205 7.37 2.69 -4.95
N GLY A 206 7.89 3.53 -4.09
CA GLY A 206 7.15 4.22 -3.04
C GLY A 206 6.65 5.62 -3.44
N TRP A 207 6.58 6.55 -2.47
CA TRP A 207 6.18 7.96 -2.68
C TRP A 207 4.88 8.16 -3.45
N GLY A 208 3.90 7.29 -3.18
CA GLY A 208 2.60 7.37 -3.83
C GLY A 208 2.65 7.18 -5.35
N GLY A 209 3.72 6.63 -5.88
CA GLY A 209 3.87 6.36 -7.31
C GLY A 209 4.31 7.55 -8.15
N ARG A 210 4.78 8.67 -7.54
CA ARG A 210 5.17 9.88 -8.28
C ARG A 210 6.19 9.62 -9.40
N ASP A 211 7.19 8.80 -9.10
CA ASP A 211 8.29 8.52 -10.03
C ASP A 211 8.16 7.12 -10.66
N TRP A 212 6.96 6.56 -10.71
CA TRP A 212 6.70 5.17 -11.05
C TRP A 212 7.19 4.78 -12.43
N LEU A 213 6.86 5.55 -13.49
CA LEU A 213 7.30 5.26 -14.85
C LEU A 213 8.82 5.24 -14.98
N TYR A 214 9.50 6.24 -14.39
CA TYR A 214 10.95 6.31 -14.36
C TYR A 214 11.54 5.10 -13.64
N HIS A 215 11.05 4.79 -12.45
CA HIS A 215 11.54 3.65 -11.67
C HIS A 215 11.31 2.32 -12.40
N TYR A 216 10.15 2.14 -13.03
CA TYR A 216 9.87 0.94 -13.80
C TYR A 216 10.83 0.80 -14.99
N ARG A 217 10.93 1.82 -15.84
CA ARG A 217 11.66 1.78 -17.11
C ARG A 217 13.16 1.93 -16.96
N ARG A 218 13.66 2.70 -15.98
CA ARG A 218 15.08 3.09 -15.86
C ARG A 218 15.78 2.49 -14.65
N VAL A 219 15.02 2.07 -13.63
CA VAL A 219 15.57 1.40 -12.44
C VAL A 219 15.27 -0.09 -12.47
N GLY A 220 14.14 -0.51 -13.01
CA GLY A 220 13.73 -1.91 -13.12
C GLY A 220 12.85 -2.38 -11.97
N THR A 221 12.16 -1.44 -11.25
CA THR A 221 11.17 -1.81 -10.25
C THR A 221 10.01 -2.60 -10.87
N ARG A 222 9.36 -3.45 -10.09
CA ARG A 222 8.28 -4.33 -10.56
C ARG A 222 7.04 -4.25 -9.67
N GLY A 223 6.68 -3.02 -9.30
CA GLY A 223 5.47 -2.72 -8.57
C GLY A 223 5.46 -1.32 -8.00
N VAL A 224 4.30 -0.94 -7.49
CA VAL A 224 4.05 0.35 -6.81
C VAL A 224 3.24 0.13 -5.55
N ILE A 225 3.66 0.80 -4.48
CA ILE A 225 2.89 0.91 -3.24
C ILE A 225 2.44 2.36 -3.09
N SER A 226 1.13 2.60 -3.12
CA SER A 226 0.56 3.94 -3.21
C SER A 226 -0.59 4.16 -2.22
N GLN A 227 -0.64 5.36 -1.66
CA GLN A 227 -1.69 5.85 -0.76
C GLN A 227 -2.90 6.39 -1.56
N ARG A 228 -3.29 5.71 -2.65
CA ARG A 228 -4.34 6.18 -3.56
C ARG A 228 -5.33 5.06 -3.90
N PRO A 229 -5.98 4.43 -2.87
CA PRO A 229 -6.92 3.33 -3.09
C PRO A 229 -8.11 3.75 -3.96
N MET A 230 -8.52 5.03 -3.90
CA MET A 230 -9.60 5.59 -4.69
C MET A 230 -9.35 5.60 -6.21
N TYR A 231 -8.10 5.37 -6.65
CA TYR A 231 -7.69 5.29 -8.06
C TYR A 231 -7.07 3.93 -8.40
N ALA A 232 -7.40 2.88 -7.65
CA ALA A 232 -6.84 1.55 -7.85
C ALA A 232 -7.02 1.04 -9.28
N ASP A 233 -8.17 1.28 -9.89
CA ASP A 233 -8.48 0.95 -11.28
C ASP A 233 -7.54 1.62 -12.30
N LEU A 234 -7.27 2.92 -12.14
CA LEU A 234 -6.32 3.64 -12.99
C LEU A 234 -4.90 3.12 -12.80
N MET A 235 -4.50 2.87 -11.56
CA MET A 235 -3.17 2.30 -11.25
C MET A 235 -2.99 0.92 -11.88
N VAL A 236 -4.00 0.06 -11.81
CA VAL A 236 -3.97 -1.26 -12.43
C VAL A 236 -3.89 -1.15 -13.95
N ARG A 237 -4.58 -0.20 -14.56
CA ARG A 237 -4.47 0.05 -16.02
C ARG A 237 -3.06 0.50 -16.40
N ILE A 238 -2.43 1.39 -15.63
CA ILE A 238 -1.03 1.79 -15.85
C ILE A 238 -0.11 0.57 -15.76
N TRP A 239 -0.28 -0.25 -14.73
CA TRP A 239 0.51 -1.46 -14.52
C TRP A 239 0.43 -2.42 -15.71
N ARG A 240 -0.79 -2.73 -16.16
CA ARG A 240 -1.03 -3.60 -17.31
C ARG A 240 -0.41 -3.04 -18.60
N ALA A 241 -0.48 -1.73 -18.81
CA ALA A 241 0.16 -1.08 -19.96
C ALA A 241 1.70 -1.21 -19.91
N LEU A 242 2.32 -1.01 -18.72
CA LEU A 242 3.76 -1.18 -18.52
C LEU A 242 4.22 -2.64 -18.75
N GLU A 243 3.46 -3.62 -18.27
CA GLU A 243 3.77 -5.04 -18.47
C GLU A 243 3.66 -5.42 -19.96
N ALA A 244 2.66 -4.91 -20.67
CA ALA A 244 2.50 -5.11 -22.11
C ALA A 244 3.66 -4.51 -22.92
N GLU A 245 4.13 -3.30 -22.55
CA GLU A 245 5.32 -2.69 -23.15
C GLU A 245 6.56 -3.58 -22.98
N SER A 246 6.74 -4.18 -21.79
CA SER A 246 7.91 -5.04 -21.50
C SER A 246 7.85 -6.40 -22.17
N GLY A 247 6.66 -6.95 -22.40
CA GLY A 247 6.44 -8.24 -23.07
C GLY A 247 6.53 -8.20 -24.60
N GLY A 248 6.81 -7.03 -25.19
CA GLY A 248 6.86 -6.84 -26.64
C GLY A 248 5.51 -6.99 -27.35
N SER A 249 4.47 -7.25 -26.63
CA SER A 249 3.10 -7.30 -27.13
C SER A 249 2.51 -5.89 -27.12
N ARG A 250 2.57 -5.19 -28.22
CA ARG A 250 1.66 -4.08 -28.48
C ARG A 250 0.26 -4.67 -28.71
N SER A 251 -0.34 -5.18 -27.65
CA SER A 251 -1.79 -5.38 -27.65
C SER A 251 -2.41 -4.01 -27.93
N VAL A 252 -3.54 -4.01 -28.60
CA VAL A 252 -4.34 -2.81 -28.86
C VAL A 252 -4.86 -2.27 -27.53
N ALA A 253 -3.94 -1.85 -26.66
CA ALA A 253 -4.26 -1.19 -25.42
C ALA A 253 -4.85 0.18 -25.80
N THR A 254 -6.04 0.45 -25.33
CA THR A 254 -6.80 1.66 -25.62
C THR A 254 -6.14 2.96 -25.16
N ALA A 255 -5.06 2.90 -24.33
CA ALA A 255 -4.24 4.04 -23.92
C ALA A 255 -2.84 3.56 -23.51
N SER A 256 -1.81 4.36 -23.81
CA SER A 256 -0.41 4.09 -23.41
C SER A 256 -0.21 4.27 -21.89
N ALA A 257 0.87 3.68 -21.34
CA ALA A 257 1.24 3.89 -19.96
C ALA A 257 1.50 5.37 -19.64
N ASP A 258 2.08 6.12 -20.58
CA ASP A 258 2.35 7.57 -20.42
C ASP A 258 1.05 8.38 -20.32
N GLU A 259 0.06 8.11 -21.17
CA GLU A 259 -1.24 8.80 -21.13
C GLU A 259 -1.99 8.49 -19.81
N LEU A 260 -2.02 7.23 -19.41
CA LEU A 260 -2.66 6.83 -18.15
C LEU A 260 -1.93 7.43 -16.94
N PHE A 261 -0.62 7.49 -16.99
CA PHE A 261 0.19 8.08 -15.93
C PHE A 261 0.02 9.59 -15.87
N ALA A 262 -0.10 10.28 -16.99
CA ALA A 262 -0.41 11.71 -17.01
C ALA A 262 -1.78 11.99 -16.33
N LYS A 263 -2.80 11.18 -16.60
CA LYS A 263 -4.10 11.24 -15.90
C LYS A 263 -3.95 11.00 -14.40
N PHE A 264 -3.16 9.99 -14.00
CA PHE A 264 -2.87 9.72 -12.59
C PHE A 264 -2.16 10.89 -11.90
N MET A 265 -1.16 11.51 -12.56
CA MET A 265 -0.45 12.67 -12.03
C MET A 265 -1.35 13.91 -11.95
N TYR A 266 -2.28 14.09 -12.88
CA TYR A 266 -3.26 15.17 -12.84
C TYR A 266 -4.17 15.05 -11.62
N LEU A 267 -4.66 13.85 -11.32
CA LEU A 267 -5.40 13.57 -10.07
C LEU A 267 -4.53 13.76 -8.83
N ARG A 268 -3.32 13.22 -8.86
CA ARG A 268 -2.41 13.27 -7.72
C ARG A 268 -2.04 14.71 -7.35
N ASN A 269 -1.96 15.62 -8.31
CA ASN A 269 -1.66 17.04 -8.08
C ASN A 269 -2.75 17.77 -7.27
N LEU A 270 -3.92 17.18 -7.03
CA LEU A 270 -4.90 17.73 -6.09
C LEU A 270 -4.28 17.97 -4.69
N GLU A 271 -3.33 17.14 -4.26
CA GLU A 271 -2.67 17.31 -2.96
C GLU A 271 -1.87 18.61 -2.82
N ASN A 272 -1.53 19.28 -3.93
CA ASN A 272 -0.83 20.55 -3.94
C ASN A 272 -1.79 21.76 -3.86
N THR A 273 -3.07 21.56 -4.07
CA THR A 273 -4.08 22.62 -4.18
C THR A 273 -5.19 22.51 -3.14
N ILE A 274 -5.55 21.29 -2.77
CA ILE A 274 -6.64 21.03 -1.82
C ILE A 274 -6.08 20.26 -0.62
N PRO A 275 -6.33 20.70 0.62
CA PRO A 275 -5.80 20.07 1.81
C PRO A 275 -6.22 18.59 1.93
N ALA A 276 -5.23 17.71 2.15
CA ALA A 276 -5.43 16.29 2.38
C ALA A 276 -4.42 15.79 3.41
N PRO A 277 -4.63 16.08 4.71
CA PRO A 277 -3.69 15.66 5.74
C PRO A 277 -3.57 14.12 5.75
N GLY A 278 -2.36 13.64 5.51
CA GLY A 278 -2.09 12.21 5.35
C GLY A 278 -2.84 11.59 4.17
N MET A 279 -3.75 10.67 4.44
CA MET A 279 -4.62 10.01 3.45
C MET A 279 -6.09 10.46 3.57
N ARG A 280 -6.35 11.58 4.25
CA ARG A 280 -7.68 12.08 4.55
C ARG A 280 -8.08 13.23 3.62
N GLY A 281 -8.96 14.10 4.04
CA GLY A 281 -9.39 15.23 3.24
C GLY A 281 -10.14 14.79 1.98
N TRP A 282 -9.82 15.38 0.84
CA TRP A 282 -10.49 15.09 -0.44
C TRP A 282 -10.41 13.60 -0.88
N ASN A 283 -9.44 12.83 -0.37
CA ASN A 283 -9.37 11.38 -0.65
C ASN A 283 -10.62 10.66 -0.15
N LEU A 284 -11.14 11.05 1.02
CA LEU A 284 -12.36 10.46 1.59
C LEU A 284 -13.60 10.86 0.79
N TYR A 285 -13.64 12.11 0.31
CA TYR A 285 -14.70 12.57 -0.58
C TYR A 285 -14.76 11.72 -1.87
N VAL A 286 -13.60 11.45 -2.47
CA VAL A 286 -13.55 10.58 -3.67
C VAL A 286 -14.03 9.17 -3.38
N LEU A 287 -13.62 8.57 -2.25
CA LEU A 287 -14.12 7.24 -1.85
C LEU A 287 -15.63 7.24 -1.61
N GLN A 288 -16.17 8.30 -1.01
CA GLN A 288 -17.61 8.46 -0.83
C GLN A 288 -18.33 8.63 -2.17
N LYS A 289 -17.83 9.49 -3.05
CA LYS A 289 -18.37 9.71 -4.39
C LYS A 289 -18.39 8.44 -5.23
N ARG A 290 -17.37 7.58 -5.07
CA ARG A 290 -17.29 6.25 -5.71
C ARG A 290 -18.17 5.20 -5.01
N GLY A 291 -18.97 5.58 -4.03
CA GLY A 291 -19.86 4.69 -3.30
C GLY A 291 -19.14 3.69 -2.37
N VAL A 292 -17.85 3.86 -2.10
CA VAL A 292 -17.06 2.98 -1.22
C VAL A 292 -17.30 3.35 0.24
N PHE A 293 -17.11 4.61 0.60
CA PHE A 293 -17.35 5.13 1.95
C PHE A 293 -18.79 5.63 2.11
N ARG A 294 -19.31 5.56 3.33
CA ARG A 294 -20.62 6.11 3.70
C ARG A 294 -20.55 7.59 4.02
N ASN A 295 -19.40 8.01 4.57
CA ASN A 295 -19.16 9.37 5.03
C ASN A 295 -17.67 9.72 4.86
N THR A 296 -17.29 10.95 5.20
CA THR A 296 -15.92 11.44 5.12
C THR A 296 -15.32 11.72 6.51
N LEU A 297 -15.79 11.03 7.54
CA LEU A 297 -15.42 11.30 8.93
C LEU A 297 -13.95 10.96 9.20
N SER A 298 -13.34 11.84 9.99
CA SER A 298 -11.99 11.68 10.52
C SER A 298 -12.01 11.92 12.02
N ARG A 299 -11.21 11.16 12.78
CA ARG A 299 -10.96 11.46 14.20
C ARG A 299 -10.14 12.74 14.31
N THR A 300 -10.61 13.70 15.10
CA THR A 300 -9.96 15.01 15.25
C THR A 300 -9.35 15.20 16.64
N LYS A 301 -10.05 14.79 17.69
CA LYS A 301 -9.60 14.92 19.07
C LYS A 301 -9.99 13.71 19.89
N ARG A 302 -9.06 13.20 20.69
CA ARG A 302 -9.34 12.16 21.67
C ARG A 302 -10.02 12.78 22.90
N LYS A 303 -11.20 12.29 23.25
CA LYS A 303 -11.98 12.73 24.44
C LYS A 303 -11.58 11.94 25.68
N SER A 304 -11.53 10.61 25.54
CA SER A 304 -11.12 9.66 26.56
C SER A 304 -10.58 8.39 25.90
N GLU A 305 -10.23 7.39 26.69
CA GLU A 305 -9.83 6.10 26.11
C GLU A 305 -11.00 5.51 25.30
N GLY A 306 -10.73 5.22 24.03
CA GLY A 306 -11.73 4.67 23.10
C GLY A 306 -12.79 5.66 22.60
N SER A 307 -12.76 6.93 23.01
CA SER A 307 -13.74 7.94 22.58
C SER A 307 -13.08 9.08 21.80
N TRP A 308 -13.67 9.45 20.66
CA TRP A 308 -13.13 10.45 19.74
C TRP A 308 -14.18 11.47 19.31
N GLU A 309 -13.74 12.70 19.09
CA GLU A 309 -14.46 13.64 18.23
C GLU A 309 -14.17 13.29 16.78
N VAL A 310 -15.19 13.39 15.94
CA VAL A 310 -15.07 13.19 14.50
C VAL A 310 -15.60 14.40 13.77
N SER A 311 -15.02 14.68 12.60
CA SER A 311 -15.54 15.67 11.66
C SER A 311 -15.43 15.16 10.23
N GLY A 312 -16.38 15.56 9.40
CA GLY A 312 -16.30 15.35 7.94
C GLY A 312 -15.22 16.23 7.31
N VAL A 313 -14.87 15.90 6.07
CA VAL A 313 -13.99 16.74 5.27
C VAL A 313 -14.69 18.06 4.95
N SER A 314 -13.96 19.17 5.10
CA SER A 314 -14.44 20.50 4.68
C SER A 314 -13.86 20.82 3.30
N LEU A 315 -14.73 20.87 2.30
CA LEU A 315 -14.43 21.25 0.92
C LEU A 315 -15.38 22.37 0.52
N THR A 316 -14.87 23.35 -0.20
CA THR A 316 -15.70 24.37 -0.84
C THR A 316 -16.35 23.83 -2.11
N ASP A 317 -17.39 24.49 -2.63
CA ASP A 317 -18.00 24.11 -3.92
C ASP A 317 -16.97 24.15 -5.06
N ALA A 318 -16.02 25.07 -5.01
CA ALA A 318 -14.93 25.15 -5.97
C ALA A 318 -13.97 23.94 -5.87
N ASP A 319 -13.63 23.50 -4.67
CA ASP A 319 -12.83 22.29 -4.46
C ASP A 319 -13.55 21.06 -5.01
N ILE A 320 -14.83 20.93 -4.73
CA ILE A 320 -15.66 19.82 -5.22
C ILE A 320 -15.71 19.83 -6.75
N ALA A 321 -15.95 20.99 -7.36
CA ALA A 321 -15.99 21.12 -8.82
C ALA A 321 -14.65 20.72 -9.46
N GLU A 322 -13.52 21.15 -8.88
CA GLU A 322 -12.17 20.81 -9.37
C GLU A 322 -11.87 19.32 -9.24
N ILE A 323 -12.20 18.72 -8.08
CA ILE A 323 -12.03 17.27 -7.87
C ILE A 323 -12.85 16.50 -8.89
N ASP A 324 -14.10 16.89 -9.09
CA ASP A 324 -15.05 16.22 -9.99
C ASP A 324 -14.61 16.32 -11.46
N ALA A 325 -14.15 17.49 -11.88
CA ALA A 325 -13.62 17.69 -13.22
C ALA A 325 -12.41 16.79 -13.50
N ARG A 326 -11.45 16.72 -12.54
CA ARG A 326 -10.27 15.85 -12.68
C ARG A 326 -10.62 14.37 -12.67
N LEU A 327 -11.55 13.97 -11.82
CA LEU A 327 -12.02 12.58 -11.78
C LEU A 327 -12.67 12.18 -13.10
N SER A 328 -13.57 13.03 -13.62
CA SER A 328 -14.22 12.81 -14.91
C SER A 328 -13.19 12.64 -16.01
N PHE A 329 -12.22 13.55 -16.13
CA PHE A 329 -11.16 13.47 -17.13
C PHE A 329 -10.32 12.20 -17.02
N ALA A 330 -9.92 11.82 -15.80
CA ALA A 330 -8.95 10.75 -15.60
C ALA A 330 -9.58 9.34 -15.62
N LEU A 331 -10.80 9.19 -15.12
CA LEU A 331 -11.45 7.89 -14.95
C LEU A 331 -12.41 7.53 -16.10
N THR A 332 -12.82 8.50 -16.92
CA THR A 332 -13.64 8.19 -18.11
C THR A 332 -12.80 7.33 -19.07
N SER A 333 -13.26 6.13 -19.36
CA SER A 333 -12.80 5.36 -20.51
C SER A 333 -13.23 6.10 -21.78
N ASN A 334 -12.36 6.27 -22.75
CA ASN A 334 -12.65 6.81 -24.08
C ASN A 334 -13.51 5.82 -24.91
N HIS A 335 -14.48 5.19 -24.30
CA HIS A 335 -15.50 4.45 -25.01
C HIS A 335 -16.77 5.32 -25.00
N SER A 336 -16.94 6.14 -26.05
CA SER A 336 -18.27 6.55 -26.46
C SER A 336 -19.09 5.27 -26.62
N PRO A 337 -20.30 5.19 -26.04
CA PRO A 337 -21.21 4.13 -26.42
C PRO A 337 -21.45 4.31 -27.92
N THR A 338 -20.98 3.37 -28.74
CA THR A 338 -21.53 3.19 -30.07
C THR A 338 -23.00 2.86 -29.85
N ASN A 339 -23.88 3.86 -30.08
CA ASN A 339 -25.28 3.63 -30.25
C ASN A 339 -25.46 2.56 -31.34
N ASN A 340 -25.93 1.41 -30.94
CA ASN A 340 -26.71 0.47 -31.77
C ASN A 340 -28.01 0.12 -31.03
#